data_5c8cd93c69457986cdc2caa9ffccd455
#
_entry.id   5c8cd93c69457986cdc2caa9ffccd455
#
_cell.length_a   1.000
_cell.length_b   1.000
_cell.length_c   1.000
_cell.angle_alpha   90.00
_cell.angle_beta   90.00
_cell.angle_gamma   90.00
#
_symmetry.space_group_name_H-M   'P 1'
#
loop_
_entity.id
_entity.type
_entity.pdbx_description
1 polymer ?
#
loop_
_entity_poly.entity_id
_entity_poly.type
_entity_poly.pdbx_seq_one_letter_code
_entity_poly.pdbx_strand_id
1 'polypeptide(L)'
;MTHLRKMMLEELQRRNYAETTIRSYIRIVEDFSQRFHRPPDRLDPQQIREYQAELFQKRKLAPSTVTVYLAALRFFYTKTLKKGWSVAETPYPKRAEHVPSILSQEEVARLIDAARTPFHRTLLMTLYATGVRRAELTHLKITDIDSQRMVVHIQGGKGRKDRDVMLSPKLLQELREHWRRLKRKPSEWLFPGHRHPTNDRPISTKVVWQACRNAAQRAGLQKQVHPHTLRHCFATHLLEQGADLRNIQVLLGLNDLEQTTIYLHVSERRLNATASPLDSLKLQEKSPQAE
;
A
#
# COMPACT_ATOMS: atom_id res chain seq x y z
N MET A 1 19.68 -27.05 5.22
CA MET A 1 19.48 -25.95 4.24
C MET A 1 20.32 -26.28 3.02
N THR A 2 19.74 -26.29 1.80
CA THR A 2 20.51 -26.60 0.58
C THR A 2 21.54 -25.49 0.30
N HIS A 3 22.65 -25.83 -0.34
CA HIS A 3 23.71 -24.88 -0.70
C HIS A 3 23.17 -23.67 -1.51
N LEU A 4 22.33 -23.93 -2.50
CA LEU A 4 21.70 -22.88 -3.32
C LEU A 4 20.83 -21.89 -2.52
N ARG A 5 20.07 -22.41 -1.54
CA ARG A 5 19.27 -21.56 -0.65
C ARG A 5 20.14 -20.65 0.20
N LYS A 6 21.28 -21.16 0.68
CA LYS A 6 22.25 -20.36 1.46
C LYS A 6 22.85 -19.26 0.60
N MET A 7 23.32 -19.59 -0.60
CA MET A 7 23.87 -18.61 -1.56
C MET A 7 22.85 -17.49 -1.88
N MET A 8 21.59 -17.86 -2.16
CA MET A 8 20.56 -16.89 -2.46
C MET A 8 20.23 -15.99 -1.26
N LEU A 9 20.19 -16.56 -0.06
CA LEU A 9 19.96 -15.81 1.18
C LEU A 9 21.07 -14.79 1.42
N GLU A 10 22.33 -15.20 1.31
CA GLU A 10 23.48 -14.31 1.46
C GLU A 10 23.47 -13.16 0.44
N GLU A 11 23.12 -13.47 -0.82
CA GLU A 11 23.07 -12.47 -1.88
C GLU A 11 21.93 -11.46 -1.67
N LEU A 12 20.76 -11.90 -1.17
CA LEU A 12 19.65 -11.02 -0.80
C LEU A 12 19.98 -10.13 0.40
N GLN A 13 20.62 -10.72 1.45
CA GLN A 13 21.04 -10.00 2.64
C GLN A 13 22.12 -8.95 2.33
N ARG A 14 23.13 -9.32 1.55
CA ARG A 14 24.19 -8.41 1.10
C ARG A 14 23.66 -7.20 0.35
N ARG A 15 22.53 -7.33 -0.35
CA ARG A 15 21.83 -6.25 -1.07
C ARG A 15 20.78 -5.55 -0.20
N ASN A 16 20.73 -5.88 1.09
CA ASN A 16 19.83 -5.25 2.06
C ASN A 16 18.34 -5.33 1.68
N TYR A 17 17.91 -6.47 1.10
CA TYR A 17 16.50 -6.70 0.84
C TYR A 17 15.70 -6.82 2.14
N ALA A 18 14.45 -6.35 2.11
CA ALA A 18 13.55 -6.50 3.25
C ALA A 18 13.26 -7.98 3.53
N GLU A 19 13.15 -8.34 4.81
CA GLU A 19 12.93 -9.72 5.27
C GLU A 19 11.72 -10.38 4.60
N THR A 20 10.64 -9.62 4.37
CA THR A 20 9.44 -10.11 3.65
C THR A 20 9.74 -10.46 2.19
N THR A 21 10.60 -9.69 1.52
CA THR A 21 11.04 -9.99 0.16
C THR A 21 11.95 -11.21 0.12
N ILE A 22 12.89 -11.32 1.08
CA ILE A 22 13.77 -12.47 1.22
C ILE A 22 12.94 -13.75 1.34
N ARG A 23 12.00 -13.81 2.28
CA ARG A 23 11.10 -14.96 2.48
C ARG A 23 10.30 -15.30 1.22
N SER A 24 9.75 -14.28 0.58
CA SER A 24 8.96 -14.47 -0.64
C SER A 24 9.79 -15.04 -1.77
N TYR A 25 10.97 -14.49 -2.02
CA TYR A 25 11.84 -14.92 -3.12
C TYR A 25 12.35 -16.35 -2.92
N ILE A 26 12.80 -16.68 -1.71
CA ILE A 26 13.25 -18.04 -1.39
C ILE A 26 12.11 -19.04 -1.58
N ARG A 27 10.90 -18.73 -1.07
CA ARG A 27 9.73 -19.60 -1.22
C ARG A 27 9.36 -19.81 -2.70
N ILE A 28 9.46 -18.79 -3.53
CA ILE A 28 9.14 -18.89 -4.96
C ILE A 28 10.13 -19.82 -5.68
N VAL A 29 11.42 -19.72 -5.38
CA VAL A 29 12.43 -20.61 -5.97
C VAL A 29 12.27 -22.06 -5.47
N GLU A 30 11.88 -22.24 -4.21
CA GLU A 30 11.51 -23.56 -3.66
C GLU A 30 10.28 -24.14 -4.39
N ASP A 31 9.21 -23.35 -4.58
CA ASP A 31 8.00 -23.77 -5.30
C ASP A 31 8.32 -24.17 -6.75
N PHE A 32 9.18 -23.40 -7.42
CA PHE A 32 9.65 -23.71 -8.77
C PHE A 32 10.42 -25.03 -8.82
N SER A 33 11.35 -25.25 -7.90
CA SER A 33 12.12 -26.49 -7.80
C SER A 33 11.22 -27.71 -7.51
N GLN A 34 10.26 -27.56 -6.60
CA GLN A 34 9.31 -28.62 -6.25
C GLN A 34 8.40 -28.98 -7.43
N ARG A 35 7.99 -27.99 -8.24
CA ARG A 35 7.13 -28.21 -9.40
C ARG A 35 7.76 -29.16 -10.44
N PHE A 36 9.06 -29.05 -10.63
CA PHE A 36 9.78 -29.87 -11.61
C PHE A 36 10.54 -31.05 -10.98
N HIS A 37 10.46 -31.23 -9.66
CA HIS A 37 11.19 -32.27 -8.91
C HIS A 37 12.70 -32.30 -9.24
N ARG A 38 13.28 -31.12 -9.53
CA ARG A 38 14.69 -30.97 -9.93
C ARG A 38 15.32 -29.76 -9.22
N PRO A 39 16.64 -29.78 -8.98
CA PRO A 39 17.34 -28.61 -8.47
C PRO A 39 17.18 -27.41 -9.43
N PRO A 40 16.93 -26.18 -8.91
CA PRO A 40 16.58 -25.04 -9.74
C PRO A 40 17.73 -24.55 -10.63
N ASP A 41 18.99 -24.88 -10.31
CA ASP A 41 20.17 -24.58 -11.14
C ASP A 41 20.28 -25.46 -12.39
N ARG A 42 19.54 -26.58 -12.44
CA ARG A 42 19.47 -27.54 -13.56
C ARG A 42 18.21 -27.35 -14.41
N LEU A 43 17.42 -26.33 -14.13
CA LEU A 43 16.24 -25.97 -14.93
C LEU A 43 16.64 -24.88 -15.94
N ASP A 44 16.07 -24.97 -17.12
CA ASP A 44 16.38 -24.12 -18.27
C ASP A 44 15.26 -23.09 -18.55
N PRO A 45 15.44 -22.18 -19.51
CA PRO A 45 14.42 -21.20 -19.88
C PRO A 45 13.07 -21.80 -20.31
N GLN A 46 13.06 -23.02 -20.85
CA GLN A 46 11.81 -23.67 -21.25
C GLN A 46 10.94 -24.00 -20.03
N GLN A 47 11.52 -24.57 -18.97
CA GLN A 47 10.79 -24.83 -17.73
C GLN A 47 10.30 -23.54 -17.07
N ILE A 48 11.03 -22.43 -17.22
CA ILE A 48 10.55 -21.13 -16.69
C ILE A 48 9.31 -20.66 -17.45
N ARG A 49 9.29 -20.81 -18.80
CA ARG A 49 8.10 -20.50 -19.63
C ARG A 49 6.91 -21.39 -19.29
N GLU A 50 7.13 -22.69 -19.13
CA GLU A 50 6.11 -23.65 -18.71
C GLU A 50 5.53 -23.28 -17.34
N TYR A 51 6.40 -22.91 -16.39
CA TYR A 51 5.97 -22.48 -15.07
C TYR A 51 5.17 -21.17 -15.14
N GLN A 52 5.61 -20.18 -15.92
CA GLN A 52 4.85 -18.95 -16.11
C GLN A 52 3.45 -19.22 -16.70
N ALA A 53 3.35 -20.09 -17.69
CA ALA A 53 2.06 -20.50 -18.25
C ALA A 53 1.17 -21.19 -17.20
N GLU A 54 1.74 -22.07 -16.37
CA GLU A 54 1.02 -22.73 -15.29
C GLU A 54 0.50 -21.72 -14.25
N LEU A 55 1.30 -20.73 -13.86
CA LEU A 55 0.89 -19.69 -12.91
C LEU A 55 -0.38 -18.95 -13.37
N PHE A 56 -0.51 -18.73 -14.70
CA PHE A 56 -1.69 -18.12 -15.30
C PHE A 56 -2.84 -19.09 -15.49
N GLN A 57 -2.60 -20.20 -16.17
CA GLN A 57 -3.65 -21.10 -16.66
C GLN A 57 -4.22 -22.00 -15.55
N LYS A 58 -3.34 -22.62 -14.75
CA LYS A 58 -3.76 -23.56 -13.70
C LYS A 58 -3.99 -22.88 -12.36
N ARG A 59 -3.02 -22.06 -11.92
CA ARG A 59 -3.11 -21.38 -10.61
C ARG A 59 -3.90 -20.09 -10.64
N LYS A 60 -4.25 -19.58 -11.83
CA LYS A 60 -5.06 -18.36 -12.08
C LYS A 60 -4.56 -17.14 -11.27
N LEU A 61 -3.24 -16.99 -11.16
CA LEU A 61 -2.64 -15.89 -10.40
C LEU A 61 -2.76 -14.57 -11.16
N ALA A 62 -2.95 -13.48 -10.40
CA ALA A 62 -2.98 -12.15 -10.98
C ALA A 62 -1.64 -11.77 -11.63
N PRO A 63 -1.63 -10.96 -12.71
CA PRO A 63 -0.41 -10.52 -13.39
C PRO A 63 0.66 -9.93 -12.47
N SER A 64 0.24 -9.15 -11.46
CA SER A 64 1.13 -8.58 -10.45
C SER A 64 1.82 -9.65 -9.60
N THR A 65 1.13 -10.74 -9.26
CA THR A 65 1.71 -11.87 -8.53
C THR A 65 2.71 -12.60 -9.40
N VAL A 66 2.36 -12.90 -10.66
CA VAL A 66 3.28 -13.56 -11.62
C VAL A 66 4.54 -12.70 -11.82
N THR A 67 4.42 -11.38 -11.87
CA THR A 67 5.57 -10.47 -11.92
C THR A 67 6.54 -10.70 -10.74
N VAL A 68 6.03 -10.92 -9.52
CA VAL A 68 6.88 -11.20 -8.35
C VAL A 68 7.57 -12.55 -8.48
N TYR A 69 6.88 -13.57 -9.01
CA TYR A 69 7.47 -14.90 -9.28
C TYR A 69 8.63 -14.79 -10.27
N LEU A 70 8.42 -14.11 -11.39
CA LEU A 70 9.47 -13.90 -12.39
C LEU A 70 10.64 -13.08 -11.86
N ALA A 71 10.36 -12.04 -11.05
CA ALA A 71 11.41 -11.24 -10.42
C ALA A 71 12.29 -12.07 -9.47
N ALA A 72 11.70 -13.01 -8.70
CA ALA A 72 12.43 -13.91 -7.82
C ALA A 72 13.30 -14.89 -8.61
N LEU A 73 12.77 -15.50 -9.68
CA LEU A 73 13.52 -16.40 -10.55
C LEU A 73 14.65 -15.66 -11.26
N ARG A 74 14.35 -14.48 -11.84
CA ARG A 74 15.37 -13.63 -12.46
C ARG A 74 16.50 -13.29 -11.49
N PHE A 75 16.17 -12.93 -10.24
CA PHE A 75 17.17 -12.67 -9.21
C PHE A 75 18.03 -13.90 -8.96
N PHE A 76 17.42 -15.07 -8.79
CA PHE A 76 18.12 -16.32 -8.56
C PHE A 76 19.11 -16.64 -9.69
N TYR A 77 18.65 -16.63 -10.95
CA TYR A 77 19.52 -16.94 -12.07
C TYR A 77 20.61 -15.89 -12.30
N THR A 78 20.27 -14.60 -12.28
CA THR A 78 21.22 -13.53 -12.63
C THR A 78 22.16 -13.15 -11.50
N LYS A 79 21.68 -13.13 -10.25
CA LYS A 79 22.47 -12.63 -9.12
C LYS A 79 23.07 -13.76 -8.29
N THR A 80 22.34 -14.87 -8.09
CA THR A 80 22.84 -15.99 -7.30
C THR A 80 23.68 -16.94 -8.14
N LEU A 81 23.19 -17.38 -9.30
CA LEU A 81 23.90 -18.31 -10.19
C LEU A 81 24.82 -17.62 -11.21
N LYS A 82 24.71 -16.31 -11.38
CA LYS A 82 25.44 -15.51 -12.38
C LYS A 82 25.26 -16.03 -13.82
N LYS A 83 24.10 -16.63 -14.11
CA LYS A 83 23.70 -17.11 -15.43
C LYS A 83 22.99 -15.99 -16.20
N GLY A 84 23.04 -16.04 -17.56
CA GLY A 84 22.27 -15.16 -18.40
C GLY A 84 20.76 -15.34 -18.18
N TRP A 85 20.00 -14.27 -18.32
CA TRP A 85 18.53 -14.29 -18.30
C TRP A 85 18.01 -13.54 -19.52
N SER A 86 17.25 -14.24 -20.36
CA SER A 86 16.61 -13.59 -21.50
C SER A 86 15.23 -13.05 -21.11
N VAL A 87 15.06 -11.74 -21.20
CA VAL A 87 13.77 -11.08 -20.99
C VAL A 87 12.80 -11.44 -22.12
N ALA A 88 13.30 -11.67 -23.33
CA ALA A 88 12.49 -12.06 -24.48
C ALA A 88 11.81 -13.42 -24.27
N GLU A 89 12.48 -14.34 -23.59
CA GLU A 89 11.94 -15.67 -23.31
C GLU A 89 10.92 -15.70 -22.17
N THR A 90 10.99 -14.75 -21.24
CA THR A 90 10.11 -14.67 -20.07
C THR A 90 9.64 -13.24 -19.84
N PRO A 91 8.79 -12.70 -20.74
CA PRO A 91 8.31 -11.33 -20.64
C PRO A 91 7.45 -11.13 -19.38
N TYR A 92 7.59 -9.96 -18.77
CA TYR A 92 6.70 -9.58 -17.69
C TYR A 92 5.26 -9.40 -18.22
N PRO A 93 4.26 -9.87 -17.47
CA PRO A 93 2.86 -9.70 -17.86
C PRO A 93 2.48 -8.22 -18.00
N LYS A 94 1.67 -7.90 -19.02
CA LYS A 94 1.03 -6.59 -19.10
C LYS A 94 0.14 -6.39 -17.89
N ARG A 95 0.26 -5.23 -17.23
CA ARG A 95 -0.60 -4.85 -16.12
C ARG A 95 -1.79 -4.09 -16.66
N ALA A 96 -2.98 -4.51 -16.28
CA ALA A 96 -4.15 -3.64 -16.41
C ALA A 96 -4.04 -2.55 -15.34
N GLU A 97 -4.14 -1.30 -15.75
CA GLU A 97 -4.24 -0.19 -14.81
C GLU A 97 -5.64 -0.24 -14.17
N HIS A 98 -5.67 -0.48 -12.87
CA HIS A 98 -6.89 -0.41 -12.10
C HIS A 98 -6.94 0.94 -11.39
N VAL A 99 -7.93 1.74 -11.74
CA VAL A 99 -8.25 2.96 -11.00
C VAL A 99 -8.71 2.56 -9.60
N PRO A 100 -8.10 3.10 -8.54
CA PRO A 100 -8.48 2.76 -7.18
C PRO A 100 -9.94 3.12 -6.90
N SER A 101 -10.65 2.25 -6.20
CA SER A 101 -11.98 2.58 -5.70
C SER A 101 -11.85 3.58 -4.55
N ILE A 102 -12.42 4.77 -4.71
CA ILE A 102 -12.45 5.83 -3.70
C ILE A 102 -13.82 5.83 -3.03
N LEU A 103 -13.85 6.00 -1.73
CA LEU A 103 -15.06 6.26 -0.95
C LEU A 103 -15.32 7.77 -0.92
N SER A 104 -16.57 8.20 -0.96
CA SER A 104 -16.90 9.59 -0.66
C SER A 104 -16.63 9.91 0.82
N GLN A 105 -16.64 11.19 1.19
CA GLN A 105 -16.46 11.61 2.60
C GLN A 105 -17.57 11.04 3.49
N GLU A 106 -18.81 10.95 2.99
CA GLU A 106 -19.96 10.37 3.67
C GLU A 106 -19.79 8.84 3.83
N GLU A 107 -19.28 8.16 2.80
CA GLU A 107 -18.96 6.72 2.89
C GLU A 107 -17.86 6.44 3.90
N VAL A 108 -16.83 7.31 3.97
CA VAL A 108 -15.77 7.20 4.99
C VAL A 108 -16.34 7.45 6.38
N ALA A 109 -17.22 8.43 6.57
CA ALA A 109 -17.87 8.68 7.86
C ALA A 109 -18.69 7.45 8.30
N ARG A 110 -19.53 6.90 7.43
CA ARG A 110 -20.31 5.68 7.69
C ARG A 110 -19.40 4.48 8.02
N LEU A 111 -18.28 4.33 7.31
CA LEU A 111 -17.30 3.26 7.58
C LEU A 111 -16.73 3.37 9.00
N ILE A 112 -16.32 4.58 9.41
CA ILE A 112 -15.74 4.83 10.73
C ILE A 112 -16.78 4.61 11.84
N ASP A 113 -18.01 5.07 11.63
CA ASP A 113 -19.12 4.94 12.59
C ASP A 113 -19.60 3.48 12.73
N ALA A 114 -19.47 2.70 11.67
CA ALA A 114 -19.74 1.25 11.71
C ALA A 114 -18.62 0.41 12.36
N ALA A 115 -17.59 1.02 12.94
CA ALA A 115 -16.55 0.32 13.67
C ALA A 115 -17.13 -0.46 14.86
N ARG A 116 -16.75 -1.74 15.01
CA ARG A 116 -17.31 -2.63 16.05
C ARG A 116 -17.00 -2.16 17.48
N THR A 117 -15.83 -1.59 17.68
CA THR A 117 -15.35 -1.18 19.01
C THR A 117 -14.66 0.18 18.89
N PRO A 118 -14.54 0.93 20.00
CA PRO A 118 -13.76 2.16 20.01
C PRO A 118 -12.32 1.96 19.51
N PHE A 119 -11.69 0.83 19.83
CA PHE A 119 -10.36 0.47 19.32
C PHE A 119 -10.30 0.42 17.78
N HIS A 120 -11.27 -0.27 17.16
CA HIS A 120 -11.34 -0.34 15.69
C HIS A 120 -11.68 1.03 15.08
N ARG A 121 -12.50 1.85 15.73
CA ARG A 121 -12.79 3.22 15.33
C ARG A 121 -11.52 4.06 15.27
N THR A 122 -10.73 4.04 16.33
CA THR A 122 -9.45 4.74 16.38
C THR A 122 -8.49 4.28 15.29
N LEU A 123 -8.42 2.97 14.99
CA LEU A 123 -7.62 2.46 13.88
C LEU A 123 -8.04 3.04 12.53
N LEU A 124 -9.36 3.04 12.24
CA LEU A 124 -9.90 3.56 10.97
C LEU A 124 -9.68 5.07 10.85
N MET A 125 -9.91 5.82 11.94
CA MET A 125 -9.65 7.26 11.98
C MET A 125 -8.18 7.57 11.74
N THR A 126 -7.26 6.84 12.36
CA THR A 126 -5.82 7.04 12.17
C THR A 126 -5.41 6.76 10.73
N LEU A 127 -5.88 5.65 10.13
CA LEU A 127 -5.60 5.34 8.72
C LEU A 127 -6.05 6.46 7.78
N TYR A 128 -7.28 6.96 7.98
CA TYR A 128 -7.85 7.98 7.10
C TYR A 128 -7.22 9.37 7.33
N ALA A 129 -6.99 9.76 8.59
CA ALA A 129 -6.49 11.09 8.90
C ALA A 129 -4.99 11.30 8.57
N THR A 130 -4.23 10.21 8.46
CA THR A 130 -2.77 10.27 8.24
C THR A 130 -2.30 9.66 6.93
N GLY A 131 -3.16 8.89 6.27
CA GLY A 131 -2.81 8.17 5.05
C GLY A 131 -1.67 7.15 5.20
N VAL A 132 -1.33 6.72 6.41
CA VAL A 132 -0.23 5.78 6.67
C VAL A 132 -0.49 4.40 6.08
N ARG A 133 0.59 3.68 5.77
CA ARG A 133 0.50 2.29 5.34
C ARG A 133 0.06 1.40 6.50
N ARG A 134 -0.61 0.28 6.17
CA ARG A 134 -1.06 -0.69 7.18
C ARG A 134 0.07 -1.14 8.12
N ALA A 135 1.25 -1.39 7.61
CA ALA A 135 2.40 -1.79 8.42
C ALA A 135 2.91 -0.63 9.29
N GLU A 136 2.93 0.59 8.77
CA GLU A 136 3.30 1.79 9.52
C GLU A 136 2.33 2.00 10.70
N LEU A 137 1.01 1.91 10.46
CA LEU A 137 0.02 2.01 11.54
C LEU A 137 0.29 1.03 12.69
N THR A 138 0.58 -0.24 12.35
CA THR A 138 0.80 -1.25 13.38
C THR A 138 2.06 -1.02 14.20
N HIS A 139 3.03 -0.30 13.67
CA HIS A 139 4.30 0.01 14.33
C HIS A 139 4.39 1.46 14.84
N LEU A 140 3.27 2.18 14.88
CA LEU A 140 3.25 3.49 15.53
C LEU A 140 3.52 3.35 17.03
N LYS A 141 4.45 4.16 17.51
CA LYS A 141 4.79 4.27 18.93
C LYS A 141 4.02 5.42 19.56
N ILE A 142 3.92 5.38 20.87
CA ILE A 142 3.33 6.48 21.64
C ILE A 142 4.16 7.76 21.46
N THR A 143 5.48 7.62 21.42
CA THR A 143 6.45 8.71 21.22
C THR A 143 6.41 9.33 19.81
N ASP A 144 5.75 8.67 18.84
CA ASP A 144 5.59 9.21 17.49
C ASP A 144 4.51 10.30 17.42
N ILE A 145 3.72 10.49 18.49
CA ILE A 145 2.65 11.48 18.54
C ILE A 145 3.18 12.76 19.18
N ASP A 146 3.49 13.77 18.37
CA ASP A 146 3.87 15.10 18.84
C ASP A 146 2.64 16.02 18.87
N SER A 147 2.04 16.14 20.06
CA SER A 147 0.85 16.98 20.25
C SER A 147 1.17 18.48 20.35
N GLN A 148 2.43 18.88 20.49
CA GLN A 148 2.82 20.29 20.50
C GLN A 148 2.98 20.80 19.07
N ARG A 149 3.65 20.03 18.21
CA ARG A 149 3.83 20.36 16.80
C ARG A 149 2.67 19.91 15.92
N MET A 150 1.70 19.18 16.48
CA MET A 150 0.57 18.60 15.76
C MET A 150 0.99 17.74 14.58
N VAL A 151 1.96 16.84 14.80
CA VAL A 151 2.45 15.89 13.79
C VAL A 151 2.51 14.46 14.34
N VAL A 152 2.48 13.50 13.43
CA VAL A 152 2.77 12.08 13.69
C VAL A 152 4.04 11.72 12.95
N HIS A 153 5.06 11.26 13.64
CA HIS A 153 6.32 10.81 13.08
C HIS A 153 6.18 9.37 12.54
N ILE A 154 6.40 9.17 11.26
CA ILE A 154 6.35 7.84 10.63
C ILE A 154 7.77 7.37 10.40
N GLN A 155 8.21 6.43 11.23
CA GLN A 155 9.56 5.88 11.18
C GLN A 155 9.65 4.71 10.17
N GLY A 156 10.80 4.59 9.49
CA GLY A 156 11.13 3.42 8.67
C GLY A 156 10.17 3.15 7.50
N GLY A 157 9.60 4.19 6.89
CA GLY A 157 8.72 4.08 5.72
C GLY A 157 9.38 3.31 4.56
N LYS A 158 8.66 3.11 3.44
CA LYS A 158 9.20 2.44 2.24
C LYS A 158 10.51 3.11 1.80
N GLY A 159 11.61 2.36 1.79
CA GLY A 159 12.95 2.89 1.51
C GLY A 159 13.67 3.45 2.75
N ARG A 160 13.20 3.17 3.97
CA ARG A 160 13.76 3.62 5.26
C ARG A 160 13.83 5.14 5.42
N LYS A 161 12.93 5.87 4.77
CA LYS A 161 12.80 7.31 4.94
C LYS A 161 11.70 7.61 5.94
N ASP A 162 12.04 8.39 6.95
CA ASP A 162 11.10 8.91 7.92
C ASP A 162 10.35 10.09 7.31
N ARG A 163 9.15 10.35 7.82
CA ARG A 163 8.36 11.51 7.44
C ARG A 163 7.39 11.91 8.54
N ASP A 164 7.03 13.17 8.55
CA ASP A 164 5.98 13.70 9.39
C ASP A 164 4.67 13.78 8.61
N VAL A 165 3.57 13.43 9.27
CA VAL A 165 2.22 13.61 8.74
C VAL A 165 1.39 14.44 9.72
N MET A 166 0.37 15.13 9.23
CA MET A 166 -0.47 15.98 10.06
C MET A 166 -1.22 15.19 11.13
N LEU A 167 -1.29 15.74 12.33
CA LEU A 167 -2.13 15.29 13.44
C LEU A 167 -3.30 16.25 13.60
N SER A 168 -4.49 15.90 13.12
CA SER A 168 -5.65 16.75 13.29
C SER A 168 -6.09 16.80 14.76
N PRO A 169 -6.69 17.92 15.24
CA PRO A 169 -7.21 18.01 16.62
C PRO A 169 -8.21 16.88 16.93
N LYS A 170 -9.04 16.52 15.98
CA LYS A 170 -10.03 15.43 16.12
C LYS A 170 -9.35 14.07 16.31
N LEU A 171 -8.27 13.79 15.54
CA LEU A 171 -7.51 12.56 15.71
C LEU A 171 -6.79 12.55 17.07
N LEU A 172 -6.18 13.67 17.47
CA LEU A 172 -5.50 13.76 18.78
C LEU A 172 -6.47 13.49 19.94
N GLN A 173 -7.68 14.03 19.89
CA GLN A 173 -8.71 13.75 20.88
C GLN A 173 -9.06 12.26 20.93
N GLU A 174 -9.30 11.62 19.77
CA GLU A 174 -9.61 10.20 19.70
C GLU A 174 -8.45 9.33 20.22
N LEU A 175 -7.19 9.68 19.91
CA LEU A 175 -6.02 8.98 20.42
C LEU A 175 -5.88 9.11 21.94
N ARG A 176 -6.17 10.29 22.52
CA ARG A 176 -6.20 10.51 23.97
C ARG A 176 -7.29 9.67 24.66
N GLU A 177 -8.47 9.60 24.05
CA GLU A 177 -9.55 8.74 24.56
C GLU A 177 -9.21 7.27 24.44
N HIS A 178 -8.63 6.85 23.30
CA HIS A 178 -8.11 5.50 23.14
C HIS A 178 -7.14 5.15 24.26
N TRP A 179 -6.16 6.02 24.52
CA TRP A 179 -5.20 5.85 25.61
C TRP A 179 -5.88 5.70 26.97
N ARG A 180 -6.87 6.54 27.29
CA ARG A 180 -7.61 6.48 28.56
C ARG A 180 -8.35 5.15 28.73
N ARG A 181 -8.94 4.61 27.65
CA ARG A 181 -9.71 3.34 27.66
C ARG A 181 -8.83 2.11 27.82
N LEU A 182 -7.54 2.19 27.57
CA LEU A 182 -6.65 1.05 27.75
C LEU A 182 -6.50 0.70 29.23
N LYS A 183 -6.94 -0.49 29.63
CA LYS A 183 -6.84 -0.99 31.01
C LYS A 183 -5.39 -1.04 31.50
N ARG A 184 -4.50 -1.47 30.63
CA ARG A 184 -3.05 -1.48 30.85
C ARG A 184 -2.40 -0.57 29.83
N LYS A 185 -1.59 0.37 30.30
CA LYS A 185 -0.87 1.31 29.44
C LYS A 185 0.31 0.60 28.79
N PRO A 186 0.40 0.56 27.45
CA PRO A 186 1.58 0.01 26.77
C PRO A 186 2.79 0.92 27.01
N SER A 187 3.98 0.33 26.97
CA SER A 187 5.24 1.06 27.12
C SER A 187 5.75 1.66 25.81
N GLU A 188 5.42 1.03 24.68
CA GLU A 188 5.99 1.40 23.40
C GLU A 188 4.91 1.66 22.33
N TRP A 189 4.03 0.68 22.08
CA TRP A 189 3.16 0.69 20.90
C TRP A 189 1.86 1.45 21.13
N LEU A 190 1.52 2.36 20.20
CA LEU A 190 0.24 3.07 20.23
C LEU A 190 -0.95 2.10 20.14
N PHE A 191 -0.80 1.05 19.33
CA PHE A 191 -1.79 -0.01 19.16
C PHE A 191 -1.21 -1.37 19.57
N PRO A 192 -1.28 -1.71 20.87
CA PRO A 192 -0.72 -2.96 21.38
C PRO A 192 -1.57 -4.18 20.98
N GLY A 193 -0.91 -5.33 20.83
CA GLY A 193 -1.56 -6.61 20.57
C GLY A 193 -2.21 -7.19 21.83
N HIS A 194 -3.49 -7.50 21.76
CA HIS A 194 -4.26 -8.00 22.92
C HIS A 194 -3.92 -9.44 23.37
N ARG A 195 -3.20 -10.19 22.56
CA ARG A 195 -2.91 -11.62 22.86
C ARG A 195 -1.67 -11.84 23.71
N HIS A 196 -0.95 -10.79 24.08
CA HIS A 196 0.27 -10.92 24.91
C HIS A 196 0.07 -10.27 26.27
N PRO A 197 0.40 -10.99 27.37
CA PRO A 197 0.22 -10.46 28.73
C PRO A 197 1.01 -9.18 28.98
N THR A 198 2.14 -9.00 28.31
CA THR A 198 3.05 -7.86 28.49
C THR A 198 2.76 -6.68 27.57
N ASN A 199 1.89 -6.83 26.57
CA ASN A 199 1.68 -5.82 25.52
C ASN A 199 2.96 -5.41 24.75
N ASP A 200 3.99 -6.26 24.73
CA ASP A 200 5.30 -5.94 24.16
C ASP A 200 5.33 -6.06 22.63
N ARG A 201 4.20 -6.40 22.01
CA ARG A 201 4.11 -6.54 20.57
C ARG A 201 3.01 -5.64 20.00
N PRO A 202 3.25 -5.08 18.80
CA PRO A 202 2.23 -4.32 18.11
C PRO A 202 1.10 -5.24 17.63
N ILE A 203 -0.06 -4.66 17.30
CA ILE A 203 -1.15 -5.41 16.66
C ILE A 203 -0.70 -5.98 15.32
N SER A 204 -1.28 -7.11 14.93
CA SER A 204 -0.99 -7.67 13.62
C SER A 204 -1.66 -6.87 12.49
N THR A 205 -1.01 -6.83 11.32
CA THR A 205 -1.59 -6.24 10.12
C THR A 205 -2.92 -6.90 9.70
N LYS A 206 -3.17 -8.15 10.12
CA LYS A 206 -4.43 -8.86 9.88
C LYS A 206 -5.59 -8.21 10.65
N VAL A 207 -5.36 -7.76 11.89
CA VAL A 207 -6.39 -7.07 12.70
C VAL A 207 -6.83 -5.78 12.00
N VAL A 208 -5.90 -4.99 11.50
CA VAL A 208 -6.19 -3.74 10.78
C VAL A 208 -7.00 -4.01 9.51
N TRP A 209 -6.59 -5.02 8.74
CA TRP A 209 -7.32 -5.43 7.53
C TRP A 209 -8.75 -5.88 7.85
N GLN A 210 -8.89 -6.71 8.89
CA GLN A 210 -10.18 -7.22 9.33
C GLN A 210 -11.10 -6.09 9.84
N ALA A 211 -10.55 -5.10 10.55
CA ALA A 211 -11.29 -3.93 11.00
C ALA A 211 -11.90 -3.15 9.82
N CYS A 212 -11.13 -2.88 8.77
CA CYS A 212 -11.64 -2.22 7.56
C CYS A 212 -12.75 -3.04 6.89
N ARG A 213 -12.53 -4.34 6.66
CA ARG A 213 -13.49 -5.21 5.97
C ARG A 213 -14.81 -5.34 6.74
N ASN A 214 -14.71 -5.59 8.05
CA ASN A 214 -15.89 -5.75 8.89
C ASN A 214 -16.69 -4.45 9.04
N ALA A 215 -16.01 -3.30 9.10
CA ALA A 215 -16.66 -2.00 9.14
C ALA A 215 -17.38 -1.71 7.82
N ALA A 216 -16.75 -1.99 6.66
CA ALA A 216 -17.37 -1.83 5.35
C ALA A 216 -18.63 -2.68 5.19
N GLN A 217 -18.58 -3.94 5.63
CA GLN A 217 -19.74 -4.83 5.60
C GLN A 217 -20.89 -4.29 6.46
N ARG A 218 -20.61 -3.82 7.70
CA ARG A 218 -21.64 -3.24 8.58
C ARG A 218 -22.18 -1.90 8.08
N ALA A 219 -21.34 -1.10 7.40
CA ALA A 219 -21.76 0.16 6.77
C ALA A 219 -22.57 -0.05 5.49
N GLY A 220 -22.77 -1.30 5.03
CA GLY A 220 -23.46 -1.61 3.77
C GLY A 220 -22.73 -1.10 2.53
N LEU A 221 -21.40 -0.93 2.59
CA LEU A 221 -20.63 -0.46 1.45
C LEU A 221 -20.44 -1.58 0.43
N GLN A 222 -20.83 -1.31 -0.84
CA GLN A 222 -20.65 -2.26 -1.94
C GLN A 222 -19.20 -2.31 -2.44
N LYS A 223 -18.44 -1.25 -2.21
CA LYS A 223 -17.04 -1.14 -2.59
C LYS A 223 -16.16 -2.01 -1.68
N GLN A 224 -15.12 -2.62 -2.25
CA GLN A 224 -14.16 -3.37 -1.44
C GLN A 224 -13.26 -2.40 -0.67
N VAL A 225 -13.33 -2.45 0.66
CA VAL A 225 -12.56 -1.57 1.54
C VAL A 225 -11.46 -2.33 2.25
N HIS A 226 -10.26 -1.79 2.15
CA HIS A 226 -9.06 -2.26 2.86
C HIS A 226 -8.19 -1.06 3.29
N PRO A 227 -7.14 -1.23 4.09
CA PRO A 227 -6.34 -0.10 4.58
C PRO A 227 -5.79 0.84 3.48
N HIS A 228 -5.43 0.29 2.31
CA HIS A 228 -4.98 1.12 1.19
C HIS A 228 -6.11 1.95 0.56
N THR A 229 -7.36 1.48 0.63
CA THR A 229 -8.53 2.27 0.19
C THR A 229 -8.62 3.57 1.00
N LEU A 230 -8.48 3.50 2.33
CA LEU A 230 -8.49 4.71 3.19
C LEU A 230 -7.32 5.65 2.90
N ARG A 231 -6.15 5.10 2.58
CA ARG A 231 -5.00 5.89 2.14
C ARG A 231 -5.25 6.57 0.78
N HIS A 232 -5.91 5.90 -0.15
CA HIS A 232 -6.31 6.51 -1.42
C HIS A 232 -7.36 7.61 -1.20
N CYS A 233 -8.36 7.37 -0.35
CA CYS A 233 -9.34 8.38 0.04
C CYS A 233 -8.67 9.61 0.68
N PHE A 234 -7.72 9.43 1.59
CA PHE A 234 -6.94 10.52 2.19
C PHE A 234 -6.28 11.38 1.11
N ALA A 235 -5.57 10.76 0.16
CA ALA A 235 -4.87 11.48 -0.89
C ALA A 235 -5.84 12.21 -1.84
N THR A 236 -6.91 11.54 -2.27
CA THR A 236 -7.90 12.12 -3.18
C THR A 236 -8.64 13.26 -2.52
N HIS A 237 -9.10 13.08 -1.29
CA HIS A 237 -9.84 14.14 -0.57
C HIS A 237 -8.95 15.35 -0.25
N LEU A 238 -7.65 15.16 0.04
CA LEU A 238 -6.70 16.29 0.16
C LEU A 238 -6.57 17.05 -1.17
N LEU A 239 -6.45 16.32 -2.29
CA LEU A 239 -6.35 16.91 -3.61
C LEU A 239 -7.63 17.72 -3.95
N GLU A 240 -8.80 17.18 -3.62
CA GLU A 240 -10.11 17.84 -3.79
C GLU A 240 -10.26 19.09 -2.91
N GLN A 241 -9.59 19.10 -1.77
CA GLN A 241 -9.50 20.28 -0.89
C GLN A 241 -8.48 21.32 -1.36
N GLY A 242 -7.79 21.07 -2.48
CA GLY A 242 -6.83 21.99 -3.09
C GLY A 242 -5.37 21.77 -2.65
N ALA A 243 -5.05 20.69 -1.94
CA ALA A 243 -3.67 20.39 -1.62
C ALA A 243 -2.85 20.11 -2.87
N ASP A 244 -1.62 20.60 -2.90
CA ASP A 244 -0.69 20.35 -3.99
C ASP A 244 -0.24 18.88 -4.03
N LEU A 245 -0.08 18.36 -5.26
CA LEU A 245 0.30 16.96 -5.50
C LEU A 245 1.66 16.61 -4.87
N ARG A 246 2.58 17.57 -4.84
CA ARG A 246 3.90 17.39 -4.22
C ARG A 246 3.80 17.23 -2.71
N ASN A 247 2.93 18.03 -2.07
CA ASN A 247 2.66 17.88 -0.65
C ASN A 247 2.05 16.51 -0.33
N ILE A 248 1.11 16.04 -1.15
CA ILE A 248 0.52 14.71 -1.01
C ILE A 248 1.60 13.63 -1.18
N GLN A 249 2.51 13.78 -2.14
CA GLN A 249 3.62 12.86 -2.33
C GLN A 249 4.50 12.74 -1.08
N VAL A 250 4.85 13.87 -0.47
CA VAL A 250 5.65 13.93 0.77
C VAL A 250 4.92 13.27 1.92
N LEU A 251 3.66 13.63 2.17
CA LEU A 251 2.82 13.07 3.24
C LEU A 251 2.68 11.55 3.11
N LEU A 252 2.50 11.06 1.90
CA LEU A 252 2.39 9.63 1.64
C LEU A 252 3.75 8.90 1.63
N GLY A 253 4.87 9.61 1.55
CA GLY A 253 6.20 9.01 1.42
C GLY A 253 6.30 8.16 0.15
N LEU A 254 5.94 8.76 -0.99
CA LEU A 254 6.07 8.17 -2.32
C LEU A 254 7.38 8.64 -2.94
N ASN A 255 8.20 7.70 -3.43
CA ASN A 255 9.48 8.04 -4.04
C ASN A 255 9.34 8.57 -5.46
N ASP A 256 8.24 8.23 -6.12
CA ASP A 256 7.98 8.53 -7.51
C ASP A 256 6.69 9.34 -7.65
N LEU A 257 6.76 10.43 -8.41
CA LEU A 257 5.61 11.28 -8.70
C LEU A 257 4.56 10.50 -9.51
N GLU A 258 4.98 9.59 -10.38
CA GLU A 258 4.10 8.73 -11.17
C GLU A 258 3.11 7.95 -10.30
N GLN A 259 3.55 7.49 -9.11
CA GLN A 259 2.67 6.84 -8.14
C GLN A 259 1.62 7.78 -7.54
N THR A 260 1.82 9.08 -7.64
CA THR A 260 0.92 10.11 -7.11
C THR A 260 -0.06 10.60 -8.19
N THR A 261 0.31 10.51 -9.48
CA THR A 261 -0.56 10.94 -10.59
C THR A 261 -1.85 10.15 -10.69
N ILE A 262 -1.88 8.93 -10.15
CA ILE A 262 -3.11 8.12 -10.08
C ILE A 262 -4.26 8.87 -9.37
N TYR A 263 -3.94 9.78 -8.44
CA TYR A 263 -4.94 10.58 -7.73
C TYR A 263 -5.52 11.70 -8.59
N LEU A 264 -4.79 12.16 -9.62
CA LEU A 264 -5.30 13.13 -10.58
C LEU A 264 -6.44 12.55 -11.43
N HIS A 265 -6.35 11.27 -11.80
CA HIS A 265 -7.37 10.59 -12.59
C HIS A 265 -8.63 10.26 -11.79
N VAL A 266 -8.58 10.32 -10.46
CA VAL A 266 -9.67 9.93 -9.57
C VAL A 266 -10.38 11.15 -8.98
N SER A 267 -9.75 12.33 -9.00
CA SER A 267 -10.32 13.58 -8.47
C SER A 267 -11.26 14.21 -9.49
N GLU A 268 -12.56 14.14 -9.23
CA GLU A 268 -13.62 14.75 -10.08
C GLU A 268 -13.55 16.29 -10.11
N ARG A 269 -13.08 16.91 -9.03
CA ARG A 269 -13.07 18.38 -8.88
C ARG A 269 -12.14 19.08 -9.87
N ARG A 270 -11.03 18.46 -10.27
CA ARG A 270 -10.09 19.08 -11.23
C ARG A 270 -10.64 19.13 -12.65
N LEU A 271 -11.43 18.16 -13.06
CA LEU A 271 -12.09 18.21 -14.39
C LEU A 271 -13.10 19.33 -14.46
N ASN A 272 -13.85 19.57 -13.38
CA ASN A 272 -14.89 20.60 -13.31
C ASN A 272 -14.36 22.00 -12.92
N ALA A 273 -13.15 22.09 -12.34
CA ALA A 273 -12.54 23.35 -11.90
C ALA A 273 -11.61 23.98 -12.95
N THR A 274 -11.32 23.28 -14.04
CA THR A 274 -10.49 23.80 -15.12
C THR A 274 -11.40 24.46 -16.15
N ALA A 275 -11.47 25.81 -16.12
CA ALA A 275 -12.17 26.56 -17.14
C ALA A 275 -11.58 26.28 -18.52
N SER A 276 -12.41 26.17 -19.54
CA SER A 276 -11.92 26.03 -20.90
C SER A 276 -11.10 27.26 -21.31
N PRO A 277 -9.95 27.10 -21.96
CA PRO A 277 -9.26 28.24 -22.55
C PRO A 277 -10.13 29.07 -23.46
N LEU A 278 -11.18 28.48 -24.05
CA LEU A 278 -12.15 29.16 -24.87
C LEU A 278 -12.94 30.23 -24.08
N ASP A 279 -13.24 29.96 -22.79
CA ASP A 279 -14.02 30.86 -21.94
C ASP A 279 -13.26 32.17 -21.63
N SER A 280 -11.93 32.15 -21.76
CA SER A 280 -11.08 33.33 -21.59
C SER A 280 -10.83 34.10 -22.87
N LEU A 281 -11.28 33.61 -24.03
CA LEU A 281 -11.11 34.30 -25.31
C LEU A 281 -12.21 35.38 -25.48
N LYS A 282 -11.79 36.60 -25.78
CA LYS A 282 -12.68 37.67 -26.23
C LYS A 282 -12.97 37.48 -27.72
N LEU A 283 -13.92 36.62 -28.05
CA LEU A 283 -14.32 36.40 -29.43
C LEU A 283 -15.26 37.57 -29.86
N GLN A 284 -15.07 38.05 -31.08
CA GLN A 284 -16.03 39.00 -31.68
C GLN A 284 -17.30 38.24 -32.08
N GLU A 285 -18.44 38.70 -31.59
CA GLU A 285 -19.72 38.15 -32.04
C GLU A 285 -19.87 38.44 -33.54
N LYS A 286 -19.92 37.37 -34.34
CA LYS A 286 -20.31 37.52 -35.74
C LYS A 286 -21.80 37.86 -35.76
N SER A 287 -22.16 39.06 -36.17
CA SER A 287 -23.52 39.38 -36.48
C SER A 287 -24.07 38.38 -37.51
N PRO A 288 -25.28 37.84 -37.33
CA PRO A 288 -25.87 36.98 -38.33
C PRO A 288 -26.00 37.76 -39.62
N GLN A 289 -25.31 37.35 -40.68
CA GLN A 289 -25.55 37.87 -42.02
C GLN A 289 -26.97 37.42 -42.39
N ALA A 290 -27.86 38.39 -42.56
CA ALA A 290 -29.17 38.17 -43.14
C ALA A 290 -28.98 37.67 -44.59
N GLU A 291 -29.41 36.43 -44.88
CA GLU A 291 -29.72 35.97 -46.21
C GLU A 291 -31.04 36.52 -46.72
#